data_5619317f50c1d78d74b9518a4ec9c509
#
_entry.id   5619317f50c1d78d74b9518a4ec9c509
#
_cell.length_a   1.000
_cell.length_b   1.000
_cell.length_c   1.000
_cell.angle_alpha   90.00
_cell.angle_beta   90.00
_cell.angle_gamma   90.00
#
_symmetry.space_group_name_H-M   'P 1'
#
loop_
_entity.id
_entity.type
_entity.pdbx_description
1 polymer ?
#
loop_
_entity_poly.entity_id
_entity_poly.type
_entity_poly.pdbx_seq_one_letter_code
_entity_poly.pdbx_strand_id
1 'polypeptide(L)'
;MIELDISAASRTGCVRSQNEDMILVDNQFIRDDAYRTQAVLDGDDRLMVAVADGMGGHNRGDIASNDVLHNLQYFFSDIPSCLSAGDFNEAIVGWLESINN
;
A
#
# COMPACT_ATOMS: atom_id res chain seq x y z
N MET A 1 14.98 -13.26 13.12
CA MET A 1 14.36 -13.61 11.83
C MET A 1 12.84 -13.66 11.98
N ILE A 2 12.14 -13.00 11.08
CA ILE A 2 10.67 -13.02 11.04
C ILE A 2 10.27 -13.65 9.71
N GLU A 3 9.44 -14.69 9.78
CA GLU A 3 8.89 -15.33 8.59
C GLU A 3 7.43 -14.89 8.42
N LEU A 4 7.10 -14.44 7.23
CA LEU A 4 5.76 -13.96 6.90
C LEU A 4 5.18 -14.76 5.73
N ASP A 5 3.91 -15.15 5.87
CA ASP A 5 3.12 -15.73 4.79
C ASP A 5 1.99 -14.74 4.52
N ILE A 6 1.99 -14.16 3.32
CA ILE A 6 1.11 -13.05 2.97
C ILE A 6 0.19 -13.47 1.85
N SER A 7 -1.11 -13.30 2.06
CA SER A 7 -2.13 -13.53 1.04
C SER A 7 -2.97 -12.28 0.88
N ALA A 8 -3.21 -11.88 -0.36
CA ALA A 8 -4.00 -10.70 -0.69
C ALA A 8 -4.94 -11.02 -1.84
N ALA A 9 -6.14 -10.46 -1.79
CA ALA A 9 -7.11 -10.60 -2.89
C ALA A 9 -7.95 -9.34 -2.99
N SER A 10 -8.19 -8.92 -4.23
CA SER A 10 -9.01 -7.76 -4.53
C SER A 10 -9.96 -8.11 -5.67
N ARG A 11 -11.26 -7.93 -5.46
CA ARG A 11 -12.27 -8.28 -6.45
C ARG A 11 -13.37 -7.25 -6.48
N THR A 12 -13.96 -7.06 -7.67
CA THR A 12 -15.16 -6.26 -7.84
C THR A 12 -16.35 -6.99 -7.24
N GLY A 13 -17.15 -6.28 -6.45
CA GLY A 13 -18.38 -6.84 -5.90
C GLY A 13 -19.49 -6.92 -6.94
N CYS A 14 -20.65 -7.50 -6.55
CA CYS A 14 -21.77 -7.75 -7.46
C CYS A 14 -22.46 -6.48 -7.95
N VAL A 15 -22.33 -5.37 -7.24
CA VAL A 15 -23.09 -4.15 -7.49
C VAL A 15 -22.32 -3.16 -8.36
N ARG A 16 -20.99 -3.20 -8.31
CA ARG A 16 -20.14 -2.25 -9.02
C ARG A 16 -19.61 -2.86 -10.31
N SER A 17 -19.48 -2.03 -11.32
CA SER A 17 -18.92 -2.44 -12.62
C SER A 17 -17.41 -2.40 -12.64
N GLN A 18 -16.79 -1.73 -11.66
CA GLN A 18 -15.36 -1.53 -11.63
C GLN A 18 -14.84 -1.59 -10.20
N ASN A 19 -13.68 -2.23 -10.02
CA ASN A 19 -13.00 -2.28 -8.74
C ASN A 19 -12.12 -1.04 -8.60
N GLU A 20 -12.43 -0.23 -7.61
CA GLU A 20 -11.70 1.01 -7.32
C GLU A 20 -10.68 0.84 -6.18
N ASP A 21 -10.66 -0.32 -5.55
CA ASP A 21 -9.73 -0.59 -4.46
C ASP A 21 -8.44 -1.19 -4.98
N MET A 22 -7.34 -0.96 -4.28
CA MET A 22 -6.06 -1.55 -4.63
C MET A 22 -5.30 -1.94 -3.38
N ILE A 23 -4.55 -3.03 -3.47
CA ILE A 23 -3.68 -3.51 -2.42
C ILE A 23 -2.24 -3.41 -2.89
N LEU A 24 -1.37 -2.97 -2.00
CA LEU A 24 0.07 -3.00 -2.22
C LEU A 24 0.68 -3.99 -1.23
N VAL A 25 1.41 -4.97 -1.75
CA VAL A 25 2.22 -5.87 -0.95
C VAL A 25 3.66 -5.69 -1.40
N ASP A 26 4.47 -5.05 -0.56
CA ASP A 26 5.85 -4.66 -0.82
C ASP A 26 5.97 -3.82 -2.11
N ASN A 27 6.23 -4.42 -3.25
CA ASN A 27 6.28 -3.73 -4.55
C ASN A 27 5.28 -4.29 -5.56
N GLN A 28 4.32 -5.10 -5.11
CA GLN A 28 3.31 -5.69 -5.97
C GLN A 28 1.97 -4.99 -5.78
N PHE A 29 1.38 -4.52 -6.88
CA PHE A 29 0.08 -3.85 -6.88
C PHE A 29 -0.97 -4.84 -7.35
N ILE A 30 -2.05 -4.98 -6.56
CA ILE A 30 -3.05 -6.04 -6.76
C ILE A 30 -4.43 -5.41 -6.89
N ARG A 31 -5.08 -5.65 -8.03
CA ARG A 31 -6.48 -5.28 -8.30
C ARG A 31 -7.11 -6.34 -9.18
N ASP A 32 -8.31 -6.81 -8.78
CA ASP A 32 -9.04 -7.86 -9.49
C ASP A 32 -8.23 -9.15 -9.63
N ASP A 33 -7.40 -9.43 -8.63
CA ASP A 33 -6.48 -10.55 -8.65
C ASP A 33 -6.25 -11.06 -7.23
N ALA A 34 -5.55 -12.17 -7.15
CA ALA A 34 -5.10 -12.74 -5.90
C ALA A 34 -3.58 -12.92 -5.94
N TYR A 35 -2.93 -12.68 -4.81
CA TYR A 35 -1.47 -12.75 -4.72
C TYR A 35 -1.08 -13.41 -3.41
N ARG A 36 -0.10 -14.27 -3.47
CA ARG A 36 0.44 -14.93 -2.29
C ARG A 36 1.96 -14.94 -2.35
N THR A 37 2.60 -14.61 -1.25
CA THR A 37 4.04 -14.61 -1.17
C THR A 37 4.50 -14.96 0.24
N GLN A 38 5.77 -15.33 0.35
CA GLN A 38 6.45 -15.54 1.61
C GLN A 38 7.63 -14.60 1.68
N ALA A 39 7.88 -14.05 2.86
CA ALA A 39 8.99 -13.14 3.09
C ALA A 39 9.69 -13.50 4.39
N VAL A 40 11.01 -13.31 4.40
CA VAL A 40 11.84 -13.47 5.60
C VAL A 40 12.50 -12.14 5.86
N LEU A 41 12.31 -11.60 7.06
CA LEU A 41 12.87 -10.32 7.46
C LEU A 41 13.93 -10.52 8.52
N ASP A 42 15.12 -10.02 8.27
CA ASP A 42 16.26 -10.04 9.18
C ASP A 42 16.82 -8.64 9.35
N GLY A 43 17.34 -8.32 10.55
CA GLY A 43 18.03 -7.07 10.80
C GLY A 43 17.13 -5.86 10.51
N ASP A 44 17.59 -5.02 9.59
CA ASP A 44 16.88 -3.80 9.19
C ASP A 44 15.92 -4.01 8.00
N ASP A 45 15.70 -5.25 7.60
CA ASP A 45 14.72 -5.56 6.56
C ASP A 45 13.33 -5.08 6.97
N ARG A 46 12.59 -4.60 5.98
CA ARG A 46 11.22 -4.10 6.21
C ARG A 46 10.33 -4.48 5.05
N LEU A 47 9.04 -4.59 5.35
CA LEU A 47 8.04 -4.91 4.35
C LEU A 47 6.81 -4.05 4.62
N MET A 48 6.19 -3.55 3.58
CA MET A 48 5.01 -2.72 3.69
C MET A 48 3.84 -3.39 2.98
N VAL A 49 2.67 -3.37 3.63
CA VAL A 49 1.40 -3.69 3.00
C VAL A 49 0.46 -2.52 3.19
N ALA A 50 -0.34 -2.22 2.18
CA ALA A 50 -1.28 -1.11 2.25
C ALA A 50 -2.51 -1.41 1.40
N VAL A 51 -3.65 -0.84 1.81
CA VAL A 51 -4.90 -0.92 1.06
C VAL A 51 -5.38 0.50 0.81
N ALA A 52 -5.70 0.80 -0.43
CA ALA A 52 -6.32 2.07 -0.80
C ALA A 52 -7.73 1.80 -1.31
N ASP A 53 -8.71 2.48 -0.68
CA ASP A 53 -10.12 2.42 -1.06
C ASP A 53 -10.42 3.64 -1.92
N GLY A 54 -10.85 3.40 -3.16
CA GLY A 54 -11.19 4.47 -4.09
C GLY A 54 -12.58 5.05 -3.92
N MET A 55 -13.30 4.64 -2.89
CA MET A 55 -14.69 5.01 -2.64
C MET A 55 -14.85 6.40 -2.03
N GLY A 56 -14.39 7.41 -2.67
CA GLY A 56 -14.56 8.77 -2.17
C GLY A 56 -15.74 9.51 -2.77
N GLY A 57 -16.60 8.86 -3.52
CA GLY A 57 -17.67 9.51 -4.25
C GLY A 57 -17.15 10.25 -5.49
N HIS A 58 -15.95 9.97 -5.92
CA HIS A 58 -15.33 10.59 -7.08
C HIS A 58 -15.42 9.68 -8.29
N ASN A 59 -15.36 10.27 -9.48
CA ASN A 59 -15.59 9.56 -10.73
C ASN A 59 -14.43 8.66 -11.19
N ARG A 60 -13.29 8.71 -10.54
CA ARG A 60 -12.12 7.92 -10.96
C ARG A 60 -11.37 7.40 -9.74
N GLY A 61 -12.10 6.66 -8.87
CA GLY A 61 -11.51 6.06 -7.69
C GLY A 61 -10.42 5.04 -8.01
N ASP A 62 -10.51 4.39 -9.18
CA ASP A 62 -9.49 3.46 -9.64
C ASP A 62 -8.14 4.15 -9.87
N ILE A 63 -8.15 5.34 -10.45
CA ILE A 63 -6.93 6.13 -10.64
C ILE A 63 -6.43 6.66 -9.28
N ALA A 64 -7.35 7.12 -8.45
CA ALA A 64 -6.97 7.69 -7.14
C ALA A 64 -6.27 6.64 -6.27
N SER A 65 -6.82 5.43 -6.17
CA SER A 65 -6.20 4.36 -5.37
C SER A 65 -4.86 3.93 -5.95
N ASN A 66 -4.76 3.86 -7.27
CA ASN A 66 -3.51 3.52 -7.96
C ASN A 66 -2.43 4.56 -7.67
N ASP A 67 -2.77 5.85 -7.81
CA ASP A 67 -1.81 6.94 -7.64
C ASP A 67 -1.32 7.02 -6.19
N VAL A 68 -2.23 6.86 -5.22
CA VAL A 68 -1.87 6.90 -3.80
C VAL A 68 -0.89 5.78 -3.48
N LEU A 69 -1.16 4.55 -3.92
CA LEU A 69 -0.29 3.42 -3.58
C LEU A 69 1.06 3.48 -4.31
N HIS A 70 1.09 3.95 -5.55
CA HIS A 70 2.36 4.14 -6.24
C HIS A 70 3.21 5.22 -5.57
N ASN A 71 2.56 6.29 -5.13
CA ASN A 71 3.23 7.37 -4.40
C ASN A 71 3.76 6.88 -3.06
N LEU A 72 2.95 6.08 -2.34
CA LEU A 72 3.36 5.49 -1.07
C LEU A 72 4.54 4.55 -1.23
N GLN A 73 4.53 3.71 -2.25
CA GLN A 73 5.62 2.77 -2.51
C GLN A 73 6.93 3.52 -2.80
N TYR A 74 6.85 4.57 -3.60
CA TYR A 74 7.99 5.41 -3.91
C TYR A 74 8.54 6.09 -2.63
N PHE A 75 7.64 6.65 -1.83
CA PHE A 75 8.02 7.30 -0.58
C PHE A 75 8.68 6.31 0.39
N PHE A 76 8.09 5.12 0.54
CA PHE A 76 8.62 4.10 1.44
C PHE A 76 10.01 3.64 1.01
N SER A 77 10.24 3.48 -0.28
CA SER A 77 11.55 3.04 -0.78
C SER A 77 12.64 4.08 -0.57
N ASP A 78 12.25 5.35 -0.40
CA ASP A 78 13.20 6.46 -0.21
C ASP A 78 13.51 6.73 1.28
N ILE A 79 12.75 6.14 2.20
CA ILE A 79 12.96 6.31 3.63
C ILE A 79 14.11 5.42 4.11
N PRO A 80 15.07 5.95 4.91
CA PRO A 80 16.11 5.12 5.50
C PRO A 80 15.53 4.00 6.37
N SER A 81 16.10 2.80 6.28
CA SER A 81 15.62 1.63 7.02
C SER A 81 15.97 1.69 8.52
N CYS A 82 16.83 2.60 8.92
CA CYS A 82 17.30 2.72 10.31
C CYS A 82 16.55 3.74 11.14
N LEU A 83 15.42 4.29 10.62
CA LEU A 83 14.64 5.26 11.37
C LEU A 83 13.97 4.61 12.60
N SER A 84 13.90 5.37 13.69
CA SER A 84 13.09 4.96 14.84
C SER A 84 11.62 4.94 14.48
N ALA A 85 10.82 4.23 15.29
CA ALA A 85 9.37 4.18 15.08
C ALA A 85 8.75 5.58 15.13
N GLY A 86 9.24 6.45 16.02
CA GLY A 86 8.75 7.83 16.12
C GLY A 86 9.07 8.66 14.90
N ASP A 87 10.31 8.58 14.41
CA ASP A 87 10.73 9.31 13.22
C ASP A 87 10.00 8.80 11.97
N PHE A 88 9.81 7.50 11.88
CA PHE A 88 9.03 6.91 10.79
C PHE A 88 7.59 7.42 10.80
N ASN A 89 6.97 7.47 11.98
CA ASN A 89 5.61 7.97 12.12
C ASN A 89 5.49 9.43 11.69
N GLU A 90 6.44 10.27 12.08
CA GLU A 90 6.46 11.67 11.64
C GLU A 90 6.58 11.79 10.13
N ALA A 91 7.42 10.96 9.51
CA ALA A 91 7.59 10.97 8.07
C ALA A 91 6.30 10.56 7.35
N ILE A 92 5.61 9.53 7.83
CA ILE A 92 4.34 9.07 7.27
C ILE A 92 3.26 10.15 7.40
N VAL A 93 3.16 10.79 8.57
CA VAL A 93 2.19 11.86 8.78
C VAL A 93 2.46 13.03 7.84
N GLY A 94 3.72 13.42 7.69
CA GLY A 94 4.11 14.47 6.74
C GLY A 94 3.75 14.12 5.30
N TRP A 95 3.95 12.88 4.91
CA TRP A 95 3.57 12.42 3.57
C TRP A 95 2.06 12.50 3.36
N LEU A 96 1.27 12.01 4.34
CA LEU A 96 -0.20 12.06 4.27
C LEU A 96 -0.69 13.51 4.15
N GLU A 97 -0.12 14.42 4.89
CA GLU A 97 -0.49 15.83 4.81
C GLU A 97 -0.16 16.41 3.42
N SER A 98 0.97 16.00 2.84
CA SER A 98 1.38 16.51 1.53
C SER A 98 0.46 16.08 0.40
N ILE A 99 -0.13 14.88 0.47
CA ILE A 99 -1.02 14.38 -0.58
C ILE A 99 -2.45 14.86 -0.42
N ASN A 100 -2.82 15.38 0.75
CA ASN A 100 -4.18 15.88 1.01
C ASN A 100 -4.34 17.39 0.71
N ASN A 101 -3.30 18.03 0.28
CA ASN A 101 -3.34 19.46 -0.05
C ASN A 101 -3.52 19.71 -1.54
#